data_d8ad82f85c8c8f5c3bd7b6e2dd48eeff
#
_entry.id   d8ad82f85c8c8f5c3bd7b6e2dd48eeff
#
_cell.length_a   1.000
_cell.length_b   1.000
_cell.length_c   1.000
_cell.angle_alpha   90.00
_cell.angle_beta   90.00
_cell.angle_gamma   90.00
#
_symmetry.space_group_name_H-M   'P 1'
#
loop_
_entity.id
_entity.type
_entity.pdbx_description
1 polymer ?
#
loop_
_entity_poly.entity_id
_entity_poly.type
_entity_poly.pdbx_seq_one_letter_code
_entity_poly.pdbx_strand_id
1 'polypeptide(L)'
;MASLATLVLDLDGTIVDSLPDLTAALNRLMTARGLAGFPAPSVAAMVGDGTTKLVERAFAARSGQARHGDIDAFVADYTAHATEATRAYPGVEDTLGRLKASGWQFAICTNKTVAATHAVLDALGLADWFAALGCGDTFPVRKPNPAHLLGTLDAAGGDPRRAVMVGDHANDIAVARGAGMPSIFAAWGYGAPSMAEGASAVAERFAALATLGPKLLT
;
A
#
# COMPACT_ATOMS: atom_id res chain seq x y z
N MET A 1 -0.48 -8.05 -29.42
CA MET A 1 -1.36 -8.83 -28.49
C MET A 1 -2.10 -7.82 -27.62
N ALA A 2 -3.36 -8.06 -27.26
CA ALA A 2 -4.04 -7.18 -26.31
C ALA A 2 -3.32 -7.28 -24.95
N SER A 3 -3.09 -6.14 -24.28
CA SER A 3 -2.50 -6.13 -22.93
C SER A 3 -3.43 -6.87 -21.95
N LEU A 4 -2.87 -7.57 -20.98
CA LEU A 4 -3.63 -8.20 -19.91
C LEU A 4 -4.38 -7.14 -19.09
N ALA A 5 -5.53 -7.50 -18.55
CA ALA A 5 -6.15 -6.68 -17.51
C ALA A 5 -5.24 -6.63 -16.28
N THR A 6 -5.06 -5.45 -15.69
CA THR A 6 -4.11 -5.27 -14.59
C THR A 6 -4.81 -4.79 -13.33
N LEU A 7 -4.61 -5.48 -12.23
CA LEU A 7 -4.98 -4.99 -10.91
C LEU A 7 -3.72 -4.39 -10.26
N VAL A 8 -3.72 -3.07 -10.05
CA VAL A 8 -2.63 -2.39 -9.34
C VAL A 8 -3.08 -2.20 -7.90
N LEU A 9 -2.29 -2.70 -6.94
CA LEU A 9 -2.68 -2.75 -5.53
C LEU A 9 -1.71 -1.93 -4.68
N ASP A 10 -2.22 -1.24 -3.68
CA ASP A 10 -1.38 -0.82 -2.56
C ASP A 10 -0.97 -2.04 -1.73
N LEU A 11 -0.02 -1.88 -0.83
CA LEU A 11 0.52 -2.96 -0.02
C LEU A 11 -0.04 -2.91 1.42
N ASP A 12 0.38 -1.90 2.20
CA ASP A 12 0.02 -1.77 3.61
C ASP A 12 -1.47 -1.40 3.76
N GLY A 13 -2.24 -2.18 4.51
CA GLY A 13 -3.69 -1.99 4.64
C GLY A 13 -4.51 -2.55 3.47
N THR A 14 -3.89 -3.00 2.40
CA THR A 14 -4.59 -3.52 1.22
C THR A 14 -4.30 -5.00 0.97
N ILE A 15 -3.05 -5.38 0.75
CA ILE A 15 -2.62 -6.79 0.59
C ILE A 15 -2.25 -7.38 1.94
N VAL A 16 -1.57 -6.59 2.80
CA VAL A 16 -1.06 -7.04 4.09
C VAL A 16 -1.53 -6.15 5.23
N ASP A 17 -1.77 -6.76 6.39
CA ASP A 17 -1.86 -6.06 7.67
C ASP A 17 -0.45 -5.97 8.26
N SER A 18 0.21 -4.85 8.03
CA SER A 18 1.54 -4.52 8.55
C SER A 18 1.50 -3.60 9.78
N LEU A 19 0.30 -3.20 10.22
CA LEU A 19 0.11 -2.26 11.32
C LEU A 19 0.77 -2.72 12.63
N PRO A 20 0.77 -4.00 13.01
CA PRO A 20 1.46 -4.46 14.21
C PRO A 20 2.96 -4.15 14.20
N ASP A 21 3.66 -4.48 13.12
CA ASP A 21 5.11 -4.27 13.00
C ASP A 21 5.47 -2.79 12.82
N LEU A 22 4.66 -2.02 12.08
CA LEU A 22 4.78 -0.56 11.99
C LEU A 22 4.64 0.10 13.37
N THR A 23 3.66 -0.35 14.16
CA THR A 23 3.43 0.16 15.52
C THR A 23 4.59 -0.18 16.44
N ALA A 24 5.10 -1.41 16.38
CA ALA A 24 6.23 -1.85 17.19
C ALA A 24 7.49 -1.04 16.86
N ALA A 25 7.85 -0.90 15.59
CA ALA A 25 9.00 -0.12 15.14
C ALA A 25 8.90 1.36 15.55
N LEU A 26 7.72 1.97 15.34
CA LEU A 26 7.49 3.36 15.75
C LEU A 26 7.64 3.53 17.25
N ASN A 27 7.11 2.61 18.04
CA ASN A 27 7.19 2.68 19.48
C ASN A 27 8.62 2.45 20.01
N ARG A 28 9.43 1.60 19.36
CA ARG A 28 10.87 1.48 19.67
C ARG A 28 11.60 2.80 19.42
N LEU A 29 11.36 3.45 18.28
CA LEU A 29 11.92 4.77 17.98
C LEU A 29 11.50 5.82 19.02
N MET A 30 10.20 5.90 19.35
CA MET A 30 9.69 6.87 20.34
C MET A 30 10.34 6.64 21.70
N THR A 31 10.44 5.39 22.16
CA THR A 31 11.11 5.03 23.42
C THR A 31 12.58 5.43 23.41
N ALA A 32 13.31 5.18 22.34
CA ALA A 32 14.72 5.59 22.20
C ALA A 32 14.90 7.11 22.25
N ARG A 33 13.86 7.86 21.97
CA ARG A 33 13.83 9.33 22.06
C ARG A 33 13.23 9.85 23.38
N GLY A 34 12.95 8.96 24.34
CA GLY A 34 12.35 9.32 25.63
C GLY A 34 10.88 9.78 25.52
N LEU A 35 10.19 9.42 24.44
CA LEU A 35 8.81 9.80 24.17
C LEU A 35 7.86 8.62 24.39
N ALA A 36 6.62 8.91 24.79
CA ALA A 36 5.57 7.89 24.91
C ALA A 36 5.20 7.34 23.53
N GLY A 37 5.02 6.02 23.44
CA GLY A 37 4.55 5.34 22.24
C GLY A 37 3.06 5.61 21.91
N PHE A 38 2.56 4.89 20.91
CA PHE A 38 1.20 5.00 20.40
C PHE A 38 0.50 3.65 20.38
N PRO A 39 -0.81 3.60 20.64
CA PRO A 39 -1.61 2.42 20.34
C PRO A 39 -1.80 2.28 18.82
N ALA A 40 -2.00 1.05 18.34
CA ALA A 40 -2.13 0.75 16.92
C ALA A 40 -3.16 1.60 16.16
N PRO A 41 -4.36 1.91 16.69
CA PRO A 41 -5.31 2.78 15.99
C PRO A 41 -4.79 4.20 15.73
N SER A 42 -3.94 4.73 16.63
CA SER A 42 -3.31 6.03 16.42
C SER A 42 -2.23 5.97 15.33
N VAL A 43 -1.50 4.85 15.24
CA VAL A 43 -0.51 4.63 14.17
C VAL A 43 -1.20 4.46 12.83
N ALA A 44 -2.31 3.70 12.76
CA ALA A 44 -3.12 3.53 11.56
C ALA A 44 -3.50 4.87 10.92
N ALA A 45 -3.93 5.85 11.74
CA ALA A 45 -4.28 7.20 11.27
C ALA A 45 -3.08 8.01 10.74
N MET A 46 -1.86 7.54 10.94
CA MET A 46 -0.63 8.20 10.46
C MET A 46 -0.07 7.55 9.19
N VAL A 47 -0.51 6.32 8.85
CA VAL A 47 -0.05 5.54 7.69
C VAL A 47 -0.68 6.08 6.39
N GLY A 48 -0.07 5.79 5.24
CA GLY A 48 -0.57 6.08 3.89
C GLY A 48 0.32 7.04 3.08
N ASP A 49 0.96 8.02 3.72
CA ASP A 49 1.79 9.03 3.04
C ASP A 49 3.30 8.69 3.02
N GLY A 50 3.65 7.46 3.38
CA GLY A 50 5.02 6.97 3.44
C GLY A 50 5.72 7.24 4.77
N THR A 51 6.90 6.61 4.92
CA THR A 51 7.64 6.53 6.18
C THR A 51 7.99 7.88 6.79
N THR A 52 8.46 8.83 5.96
CA THR A 52 8.81 10.18 6.44
C THR A 52 7.64 10.85 7.13
N LYS A 53 6.44 10.81 6.50
CA LYS A 53 5.24 11.43 7.06
C LYS A 53 4.74 10.71 8.31
N LEU A 54 4.84 9.38 8.37
CA LEU A 54 4.53 8.62 9.57
C LEU A 54 5.38 9.08 10.77
N VAL A 55 6.70 9.15 10.60
CA VAL A 55 7.62 9.58 11.66
C VAL A 55 7.40 11.04 12.03
N GLU A 56 7.28 11.95 11.05
CA GLU A 56 6.98 13.36 11.30
C GLU A 56 5.71 13.55 12.13
N ARG A 57 4.61 12.85 11.77
CA ARG A 57 3.33 12.89 12.50
C ARG A 57 3.45 12.39 13.93
N ALA A 58 4.20 11.31 14.13
CA ALA A 58 4.43 10.75 15.45
C ALA A 58 5.16 11.73 16.37
N PHE A 59 6.24 12.35 15.88
CA PHE A 59 6.95 13.36 16.67
C PHE A 59 6.07 14.60 16.93
N ALA A 60 5.35 15.09 15.93
CA ALA A 60 4.45 16.24 16.09
C ALA A 60 3.35 15.95 17.13
N ALA A 61 2.80 14.74 17.16
CA ALA A 61 1.80 14.32 18.16
C ALA A 61 2.37 14.24 19.60
N ARG A 62 3.68 14.33 19.77
CA ARG A 62 4.38 14.45 21.07
C ARG A 62 5.06 15.80 21.26
N SER A 63 4.61 16.83 20.53
CA SER A 63 5.18 18.19 20.57
C SER A 63 6.68 18.26 20.25
N GLY A 64 7.17 17.30 19.47
CA GLY A 64 8.55 17.18 19.02
C GLY A 64 8.68 17.39 17.51
N GLN A 65 9.92 17.32 17.04
CA GLN A 65 10.29 17.31 15.62
C GLN A 65 11.18 16.14 15.31
N ALA A 66 10.84 15.41 14.24
CA ALA A 66 11.70 14.35 13.71
C ALA A 66 12.96 14.94 13.09
N ARG A 67 14.10 14.33 13.34
CA ARG A 67 15.37 14.63 12.67
C ARG A 67 15.58 13.64 11.54
N HIS A 68 16.43 13.96 10.58
CA HIS A 68 16.73 13.05 9.45
C HIS A 68 17.15 11.65 9.92
N GLY A 69 18.03 11.55 10.92
CA GLY A 69 18.44 10.28 11.50
C GLY A 69 17.34 9.46 12.20
N ASP A 70 16.22 10.08 12.58
CA ASP A 70 15.07 9.35 13.16
C ASP A 70 14.30 8.57 12.07
N ILE A 71 14.22 9.12 10.87
CA ILE A 71 13.60 8.48 9.71
C ILE A 71 14.45 7.26 9.30
N ASP A 72 15.76 7.43 9.21
CA ASP A 72 16.70 6.36 8.85
C ASP A 72 16.68 5.24 9.90
N ALA A 73 16.66 5.61 11.19
CA ALA A 73 16.56 4.65 12.29
C ALA A 73 15.26 3.86 12.25
N PHE A 74 14.12 4.53 11.96
CA PHE A 74 12.84 3.85 11.79
C PHE A 74 12.87 2.88 10.58
N VAL A 75 13.39 3.33 9.43
CA VAL A 75 13.45 2.48 8.22
C VAL A 75 14.30 1.25 8.49
N ALA A 76 15.47 1.40 9.10
CA ALA A 76 16.38 0.29 9.42
C ALA A 76 15.72 -0.71 10.38
N ASP A 77 15.13 -0.21 11.48
CA ASP A 77 14.47 -1.05 12.48
C ASP A 77 13.24 -1.75 11.90
N TYR A 78 12.37 -1.00 11.21
CA TYR A 78 11.19 -1.59 10.58
C TYR A 78 11.55 -2.66 9.55
N THR A 79 12.51 -2.39 8.67
CA THR A 79 12.92 -3.36 7.63
C THR A 79 13.45 -4.66 8.25
N ALA A 80 14.18 -4.56 9.37
CA ALA A 80 14.70 -5.74 10.08
C ALA A 80 13.61 -6.58 10.77
N HIS A 81 12.44 -5.99 11.09
CA HIS A 81 11.37 -6.62 11.87
C HIS A 81 10.02 -6.64 11.14
N ALA A 82 9.98 -6.29 9.85
CA ALA A 82 8.75 -6.02 9.09
C ALA A 82 7.83 -7.24 8.88
N THR A 83 8.22 -8.41 9.35
CA THR A 83 7.53 -9.69 9.11
C THR A 83 7.29 -10.50 10.38
N GLU A 84 7.52 -9.93 11.55
CA GLU A 84 7.29 -10.63 12.83
C GLU A 84 5.78 -10.88 13.05
N ALA A 85 4.95 -9.87 12.80
CA ALA A 85 3.50 -9.94 12.97
C ALA A 85 2.71 -9.58 11.70
N THR A 86 3.35 -9.05 10.66
CA THR A 86 2.71 -8.77 9.37
C THR A 86 2.17 -10.04 8.74
N ARG A 87 0.93 -9.99 8.23
CA ARG A 87 0.26 -11.12 7.57
C ARG A 87 -0.51 -10.62 6.34
N ALA A 88 -0.66 -11.48 5.33
CA ALA A 88 -1.58 -11.21 4.23
C ALA A 88 -3.03 -11.19 4.73
N TYR A 89 -3.85 -10.31 4.17
CA TYR A 89 -5.29 -10.35 4.47
C TYR A 89 -5.94 -11.65 3.98
N PRO A 90 -7.02 -12.10 4.64
CA PRO A 90 -7.71 -13.32 4.25
C PRO A 90 -8.16 -13.30 2.79
N GLY A 91 -7.85 -14.37 2.06
CA GLY A 91 -8.27 -14.58 0.68
C GLY A 91 -7.41 -13.89 -0.38
N VAL A 92 -6.25 -13.33 -0.03
CA VAL A 92 -5.32 -12.68 -0.99
C VAL A 92 -4.89 -13.68 -2.06
N GLU A 93 -4.24 -14.77 -1.70
CA GLU A 93 -3.70 -15.75 -2.66
C GLU A 93 -4.80 -16.39 -3.50
N ASP A 94 -5.91 -16.81 -2.89
CA ASP A 94 -7.05 -17.41 -3.60
C ASP A 94 -7.63 -16.46 -4.63
N THR A 95 -7.75 -15.16 -4.29
CA THR A 95 -8.32 -14.14 -5.18
C THR A 95 -7.38 -13.82 -6.32
N LEU A 96 -6.09 -13.65 -6.04
CA LEU A 96 -5.08 -13.44 -7.06
C LEU A 96 -5.01 -14.66 -8.00
N GLY A 97 -5.05 -15.89 -7.46
CA GLY A 97 -5.06 -17.13 -8.27
C GLY A 97 -6.25 -17.19 -9.23
N ARG A 98 -7.45 -16.86 -8.75
CA ARG A 98 -8.68 -16.82 -9.59
C ARG A 98 -8.59 -15.74 -10.68
N LEU A 99 -8.13 -14.55 -10.35
CA LEU A 99 -7.95 -13.48 -11.33
C LEU A 99 -6.87 -13.82 -12.36
N LYS A 100 -5.73 -14.39 -11.93
CA LYS A 100 -4.65 -14.85 -12.82
C LYS A 100 -5.16 -15.88 -13.81
N ALA A 101 -5.95 -16.86 -13.36
CA ALA A 101 -6.58 -17.86 -14.21
C ALA A 101 -7.57 -17.24 -15.23
N SER A 102 -8.10 -16.04 -14.94
CA SER A 102 -8.98 -15.26 -15.83
C SER A 102 -8.23 -14.25 -16.71
N GLY A 103 -6.88 -14.33 -16.78
CA GLY A 103 -6.06 -13.48 -17.66
C GLY A 103 -5.74 -12.11 -17.08
N TRP A 104 -5.69 -11.97 -15.74
CA TRP A 104 -5.23 -10.77 -15.05
C TRP A 104 -3.77 -10.89 -14.67
N GLN A 105 -3.10 -9.74 -14.64
CA GLN A 105 -1.79 -9.57 -14.01
C GLN A 105 -1.88 -8.56 -12.86
N PHE A 106 -0.85 -8.50 -12.02
CA PHE A 106 -0.83 -7.67 -10.83
C PHE A 106 0.43 -6.83 -10.77
N ALA A 107 0.30 -5.62 -10.20
CA ALA A 107 1.42 -4.76 -9.85
C ALA A 107 1.17 -4.13 -8.48
N ILE A 108 2.23 -3.73 -7.80
CA ILE A 108 2.13 -2.97 -6.55
C ILE A 108 2.47 -1.51 -6.82
N CYS A 109 1.62 -0.59 -6.32
CA CYS A 109 1.87 0.85 -6.30
C CYS A 109 1.72 1.35 -4.86
N THR A 110 2.84 1.49 -4.15
CA THR A 110 2.87 1.79 -2.71
C THR A 110 3.80 2.96 -2.37
N ASN A 111 3.50 3.69 -1.29
CA ASN A 111 4.40 4.70 -0.72
C ASN A 111 5.47 4.11 0.23
N LYS A 112 5.44 2.78 0.45
CA LYS A 112 6.48 2.03 1.15
C LYS A 112 7.77 1.98 0.31
N THR A 113 8.94 1.94 0.96
CA THR A 113 10.24 1.84 0.25
C THR A 113 10.44 0.48 -0.41
N VAL A 114 11.28 0.42 -1.44
CA VAL A 114 11.64 -0.83 -2.15
C VAL A 114 12.13 -1.90 -1.17
N ALA A 115 13.09 -1.55 -0.31
CA ALA A 115 13.66 -2.50 0.64
C ALA A 115 12.62 -3.12 1.58
N ALA A 116 11.74 -2.30 2.16
CA ALA A 116 10.69 -2.79 3.06
C ALA A 116 9.59 -3.56 2.31
N THR A 117 9.30 -3.20 1.05
CA THR A 117 8.35 -3.92 0.20
C THR A 117 8.85 -5.34 -0.09
N HIS A 118 10.10 -5.48 -0.54
CA HIS A 118 10.71 -6.79 -0.78
C HIS A 118 10.75 -7.64 0.50
N ALA A 119 11.19 -7.08 1.63
CA ALA A 119 11.24 -7.81 2.90
C ALA A 119 9.88 -8.45 3.26
N VAL A 120 8.78 -7.70 3.06
CA VAL A 120 7.43 -8.20 3.33
C VAL A 120 6.99 -9.25 2.32
N LEU A 121 7.17 -8.99 1.03
CA LEU A 121 6.70 -9.89 -0.03
C LEU A 121 7.45 -11.22 -0.03
N ASP A 122 8.77 -11.18 0.16
CA ASP A 122 9.63 -12.38 0.19
C ASP A 122 9.29 -13.26 1.39
N ALA A 123 9.14 -12.66 2.57
CA ALA A 123 8.80 -13.41 3.78
C ALA A 123 7.40 -14.04 3.77
N LEU A 124 6.46 -13.43 3.04
CA LEU A 124 5.10 -13.95 2.87
C LEU A 124 4.94 -14.85 1.64
N GLY A 125 6.00 -15.05 0.82
CA GLY A 125 5.93 -15.83 -0.41
C GLY A 125 5.04 -15.20 -1.50
N LEU A 126 4.90 -13.87 -1.48
CA LEU A 126 4.01 -13.14 -2.39
C LEU A 126 4.74 -12.47 -3.57
N ALA A 127 6.07 -12.48 -3.60
CA ALA A 127 6.85 -11.73 -4.60
C ALA A 127 6.50 -12.12 -6.05
N ASP A 128 6.34 -13.41 -6.33
CA ASP A 128 6.09 -13.95 -7.68
C ASP A 128 4.70 -13.67 -8.25
N TRP A 129 3.82 -13.04 -7.47
CA TRP A 129 2.52 -12.63 -7.96
C TRP A 129 2.56 -11.36 -8.80
N PHE A 130 3.56 -10.50 -8.61
CA PHE A 130 3.57 -9.13 -9.14
C PHE A 130 4.56 -8.96 -10.28
N ALA A 131 4.06 -8.47 -11.42
CA ALA A 131 4.86 -8.17 -12.60
C ALA A 131 5.74 -6.92 -12.44
N ALA A 132 5.34 -5.99 -11.56
CA ALA A 132 6.10 -4.78 -11.25
C ALA A 132 5.81 -4.26 -9.83
N LEU A 133 6.79 -3.55 -9.26
CA LEU A 133 6.71 -2.88 -7.97
C LEU A 133 7.05 -1.39 -8.15
N GLY A 134 6.06 -0.51 -8.01
CA GLY A 134 6.23 0.94 -7.88
C GLY A 134 6.20 1.31 -6.40
N CYS A 135 7.37 1.50 -5.82
CA CYS A 135 7.55 1.83 -4.42
C CYS A 135 7.79 3.34 -4.21
N GLY A 136 7.75 3.80 -2.98
CA GLY A 136 7.89 5.21 -2.63
C GLY A 136 9.21 5.87 -3.02
N ASP A 137 10.22 5.08 -3.38
CA ASP A 137 11.55 5.47 -3.83
C ASP A 137 11.92 4.91 -5.22
N THR A 138 10.99 4.28 -5.94
CA THR A 138 11.21 3.78 -7.31
C THR A 138 11.24 4.92 -8.33
N PHE A 139 10.39 5.91 -8.17
CA PHE A 139 10.23 7.04 -9.08
C PHE A 139 10.50 8.37 -8.35
N PRO A 140 10.74 9.49 -9.07
CA PRO A 140 10.90 10.81 -8.46
C PRO A 140 9.65 11.31 -7.72
N VAL A 141 8.51 10.67 -7.94
CA VAL A 141 7.21 11.00 -7.37
C VAL A 141 6.56 9.78 -6.75
N ARG A 142 5.60 9.99 -5.85
CA ARG A 142 4.83 8.93 -5.18
C ARG A 142 3.34 9.29 -5.12
N LYS A 143 2.46 8.35 -4.71
CA LYS A 143 1.04 8.65 -4.52
C LYS A 143 0.85 9.87 -3.61
N PRO A 144 -0.02 10.82 -3.95
CA PRO A 144 -1.09 10.75 -4.96
C PRO A 144 -0.72 11.26 -6.37
N ASN A 145 0.57 11.45 -6.72
CA ASN A 145 0.94 11.89 -8.07
C ASN A 145 0.66 10.77 -9.09
N PRO A 146 -0.17 11.02 -10.14
CA PRO A 146 -0.56 9.99 -11.11
C PRO A 146 0.61 9.37 -11.88
N ALA A 147 1.72 10.08 -12.03
CA ALA A 147 2.91 9.54 -12.70
C ALA A 147 3.50 8.32 -11.95
N HIS A 148 3.29 8.19 -10.64
CA HIS A 148 3.69 7.00 -9.87
C HIS A 148 2.91 5.77 -10.31
N LEU A 149 1.58 5.86 -10.40
CA LEU A 149 0.72 4.77 -10.84
C LEU A 149 0.96 4.41 -12.31
N LEU A 150 1.07 5.42 -13.18
CA LEU A 150 1.31 5.21 -14.61
C LEU A 150 2.69 4.58 -14.86
N GLY A 151 3.74 5.00 -14.14
CA GLY A 151 5.07 4.39 -14.24
C GLY A 151 5.10 2.95 -13.73
N THR A 152 4.36 2.65 -12.65
CA THR A 152 4.19 1.29 -12.14
C THR A 152 3.51 0.39 -13.17
N LEU A 153 2.45 0.90 -13.80
CA LEU A 153 1.68 0.17 -14.80
C LEU A 153 2.48 -0.07 -16.08
N ASP A 154 3.26 0.93 -16.54
CA ASP A 154 4.16 0.80 -17.67
C ASP A 154 5.22 -0.27 -17.42
N ALA A 155 5.84 -0.28 -16.24
CA ALA A 155 6.80 -1.31 -15.82
C ALA A 155 6.19 -2.72 -15.80
N ALA A 156 4.88 -2.85 -15.57
CA ALA A 156 4.14 -4.10 -15.67
C ALA A 156 3.70 -4.46 -17.11
N GLY A 157 3.96 -3.61 -18.10
CA GLY A 157 3.46 -3.77 -19.47
C GLY A 157 1.93 -3.64 -19.58
N GLY A 158 1.31 -2.91 -18.64
CA GLY A 158 -0.14 -2.72 -18.57
C GLY A 158 -0.65 -1.55 -19.41
N ASP A 159 -1.97 -1.52 -19.62
CA ASP A 159 -2.70 -0.43 -20.31
C ASP A 159 -3.64 0.26 -19.31
N PRO A 160 -3.56 1.58 -19.10
CA PRO A 160 -4.46 2.31 -18.18
C PRO A 160 -5.95 2.09 -18.44
N ARG A 161 -6.34 1.84 -19.70
CA ARG A 161 -7.73 1.54 -20.09
C ARG A 161 -8.18 0.14 -19.65
N ARG A 162 -7.27 -0.69 -19.24
CA ARG A 162 -7.49 -2.08 -18.80
C ARG A 162 -6.91 -2.33 -17.42
N ALA A 163 -6.86 -1.29 -16.59
CA ALA A 163 -6.29 -1.38 -15.25
C ALA A 163 -7.22 -0.77 -14.20
N VAL A 164 -7.17 -1.33 -12.99
CA VAL A 164 -7.93 -0.87 -11.82
C VAL A 164 -6.95 -0.69 -10.66
N MET A 165 -7.00 0.45 -9.98
CA MET A 165 -6.27 0.67 -8.73
C MET A 165 -7.09 0.18 -7.54
N VAL A 166 -6.43 -0.48 -6.59
CA VAL A 166 -7.04 -0.91 -5.31
C VAL A 166 -6.20 -0.40 -4.16
N GLY A 167 -6.81 0.25 -3.20
CA GLY A 167 -6.13 0.72 -2.00
C GLY A 167 -7.10 1.17 -0.92
N ASP A 168 -6.60 1.33 0.29
CA ASP A 168 -7.38 1.68 1.48
C ASP A 168 -7.23 3.14 1.90
N HIS A 169 -6.48 3.95 1.14
CA HIS A 169 -6.21 5.34 1.48
C HIS A 169 -6.69 6.32 0.39
N ALA A 170 -7.00 7.56 0.79
CA ALA A 170 -7.39 8.62 -0.15
C ALA A 170 -6.34 8.86 -1.27
N ASN A 171 -5.06 8.58 -1.01
CA ASN A 171 -3.99 8.66 -2.00
C ASN A 171 -4.18 7.68 -3.16
N ASP A 172 -4.78 6.50 -2.91
CA ASP A 172 -5.03 5.48 -3.92
C ASP A 172 -6.16 5.92 -4.86
N ILE A 173 -7.18 6.51 -4.26
CA ILE A 173 -8.30 7.06 -5.04
C ILE A 173 -7.86 8.28 -5.84
N ALA A 174 -7.08 9.16 -5.24
CA ALA A 174 -6.58 10.37 -5.89
C ALA A 174 -5.61 10.05 -7.05
N VAL A 175 -4.69 9.08 -6.86
CA VAL A 175 -3.73 8.68 -7.90
C VAL A 175 -4.45 8.04 -9.09
N ALA A 176 -5.45 7.18 -8.84
CA ALA A 176 -6.27 6.55 -9.89
C ALA A 176 -7.07 7.58 -10.67
N ARG A 177 -7.75 8.51 -9.96
CA ARG A 177 -8.48 9.60 -10.59
C ARG A 177 -7.58 10.48 -11.45
N GLY A 178 -6.39 10.83 -10.95
CA GLY A 178 -5.41 11.62 -11.70
C GLY A 178 -4.86 10.90 -12.94
N ALA A 179 -4.82 9.58 -12.91
CA ALA A 179 -4.42 8.73 -14.05
C ALA A 179 -5.60 8.39 -14.99
N GLY A 180 -6.82 8.83 -14.70
CA GLY A 180 -8.02 8.48 -15.49
C GLY A 180 -8.41 7.00 -15.38
N MET A 181 -8.03 6.34 -14.30
CA MET A 181 -8.29 4.92 -14.05
C MET A 181 -9.40 4.71 -13.01
N PRO A 182 -10.19 3.64 -13.13
CA PRO A 182 -11.10 3.25 -12.06
C PRO A 182 -10.34 2.80 -10.81
N SER A 183 -10.99 2.98 -9.65
CA SER A 183 -10.45 2.59 -8.36
C SER A 183 -11.45 1.82 -7.50
N ILE A 184 -10.95 0.90 -6.68
CA ILE A 184 -11.71 0.19 -5.65
C ILE A 184 -11.10 0.57 -4.29
N PHE A 185 -11.94 1.12 -3.40
CA PHE A 185 -11.53 1.36 -2.02
C PHE A 185 -11.62 0.07 -1.20
N ALA A 186 -10.55 -0.28 -0.50
CA ALA A 186 -10.43 -1.46 0.35
C ALA A 186 -10.91 -1.12 1.77
N ALA A 187 -12.18 -1.39 2.07
CA ALA A 187 -12.79 -1.02 3.35
C ALA A 187 -12.32 -1.88 4.54
N TRP A 188 -11.54 -2.92 4.30
CA TRP A 188 -10.91 -3.74 5.34
C TRP A 188 -9.58 -3.16 5.87
N GLY A 189 -9.05 -2.11 5.22
CA GLY A 189 -7.76 -1.52 5.54
C GLY A 189 -7.78 -0.51 6.69
N TYR A 190 -6.79 0.36 6.72
CA TYR A 190 -6.62 1.34 7.81
C TYR A 190 -7.37 2.65 7.58
N GLY A 191 -7.72 2.94 6.32
CA GLY A 191 -8.34 4.20 5.92
C GLY A 191 -9.75 4.37 6.49
N ALA A 192 -10.06 5.59 6.93
CA ALA A 192 -11.42 5.92 7.35
C ALA A 192 -12.39 5.81 6.16
N PRO A 193 -13.67 5.45 6.37
CA PRO A 193 -14.66 5.34 5.30
C PRO A 193 -14.80 6.59 4.41
N SER A 194 -14.54 7.77 4.95
CA SER A 194 -14.53 9.03 4.18
C SER A 194 -13.44 9.09 3.11
N MET A 195 -12.39 8.30 3.24
CA MET A 195 -11.31 8.22 2.24
C MET A 195 -11.72 7.49 0.96
N ALA A 196 -12.89 6.82 0.96
CA ALA A 196 -13.50 6.21 -0.23
C ALA A 196 -14.11 7.22 -1.20
N GLU A 197 -14.15 8.52 -0.84
CA GLU A 197 -14.78 9.54 -1.69
C GLU A 197 -14.13 9.59 -3.08
N GLY A 198 -14.95 9.43 -4.12
CA GLY A 198 -14.51 9.39 -5.51
C GLY A 198 -14.02 8.03 -5.99
N ALA A 199 -14.05 6.98 -5.18
CA ALA A 199 -13.79 5.61 -5.63
C ALA A 199 -14.89 5.13 -6.58
N SER A 200 -14.51 4.33 -7.58
CA SER A 200 -15.46 3.71 -8.52
C SER A 200 -16.28 2.60 -7.86
N ALA A 201 -15.74 1.94 -6.86
CA ALA A 201 -16.40 0.92 -6.02
C ALA A 201 -15.76 0.85 -4.64
N VAL A 202 -16.48 0.25 -3.69
CA VAL A 202 -15.99 -0.11 -2.35
C VAL A 202 -16.06 -1.62 -2.20
N ALA A 203 -15.00 -2.23 -1.69
CA ALA A 203 -14.91 -3.65 -1.41
C ALA A 203 -14.76 -3.88 0.10
N GLU A 204 -15.64 -4.70 0.68
CA GLU A 204 -15.65 -5.02 2.12
C GLU A 204 -14.62 -6.12 2.50
N ARG A 205 -14.09 -6.83 1.51
CA ARG A 205 -13.11 -7.91 1.68
C ARG A 205 -12.33 -8.15 0.39
N PHE A 206 -11.12 -8.66 0.50
CA PHE A 206 -10.23 -8.88 -0.64
C PHE A 206 -10.87 -9.77 -1.72
N ALA A 207 -11.60 -10.80 -1.32
CA ALA A 207 -12.28 -11.72 -2.27
C ALA A 207 -13.28 -11.04 -3.20
N ALA A 208 -13.84 -9.86 -2.84
CA ALA A 208 -14.76 -9.12 -3.69
C ALA A 208 -14.08 -8.57 -4.96
N LEU A 209 -12.75 -8.43 -4.95
CA LEU A 209 -11.98 -7.95 -6.11
C LEU A 209 -12.13 -8.83 -7.34
N ALA A 210 -12.30 -10.16 -7.16
CA ALA A 210 -12.55 -11.09 -8.25
C ALA A 210 -13.84 -10.80 -9.05
N THR A 211 -14.77 -10.06 -8.47
CA THR A 211 -16.02 -9.66 -9.11
C THR A 211 -16.02 -8.18 -9.51
N LEU A 212 -15.51 -7.32 -8.63
CA LEU A 212 -15.53 -5.86 -8.86
C LEU A 212 -14.55 -5.43 -9.94
N GLY A 213 -13.33 -5.98 -9.95
CA GLY A 213 -12.31 -5.63 -10.94
C GLY A 213 -12.80 -5.82 -12.37
N PRO A 214 -13.29 -7.02 -12.77
CA PRO A 214 -13.84 -7.23 -14.10
C PRO A 214 -14.99 -6.30 -14.46
N LYS A 215 -15.91 -6.00 -13.53
CA LYS A 215 -17.06 -5.12 -13.77
C LYS A 215 -16.68 -3.67 -14.10
N LEU A 216 -15.53 -3.20 -13.63
CA LEU A 216 -15.07 -1.82 -13.86
C LEU A 216 -14.36 -1.65 -15.21
N LEU A 217 -14.08 -2.74 -15.93
CA LEU A 217 -13.43 -2.72 -17.24
C LEU A 217 -14.37 -3.08 -18.40
N THR A 218 -15.66 -3.30 -18.12
CA THR A 218 -16.72 -3.52 -19.10
C THR A 218 -17.47 -2.23 -19.37
#